data_4a317dad1660513443128202ea58aa57
#
_entry.id   4a317dad1660513443128202ea58aa57
#
_cell.length_a   1.000
_cell.length_b   1.000
_cell.length_c   1.000
_cell.angle_alpha   90.00
_cell.angle_beta   90.00
_cell.angle_gamma   90.00
#
_symmetry.space_group_name_H-M   'P 1'
#
loop_
_entity.id
_entity.type
_entity.pdbx_description
1 polymer ?
#
loop_
_entity_poly.entity_id
_entity_poly.type
_entity_poly.pdbx_seq_one_letter_code
_entity_poly.pdbx_strand_id
1 'polypeptide(L)'
;MKRLAFSYTYQYNDLNLYEKGHRTYNTTYQQHTLETSYSDVWLKDFRYDIGLQFEYIHHEDLLYNIDIPTPPHLKPQHFFNYFIRMHYSTLDKGYYPSKGFDFQAGYTIYTDNMAQYKGHSPFSGVHVSWHSVYSFGKRFAILPSIDSRILIGRGISNFYGNVLGGDVSARYLLHQLPFAGIHHIEPMKKSLLIGSLKLRQRLANKHYISLAGNIGITDNRFQHILKGEYIYGFNLGYGFNSDFGPLETSIGYSDYTDDMKLYVNLGFF
;
A
#
# COMPACT_ATOMS: atom_id res chain seq x y z
N MET A 1 8.43 -4.87 -25.22
CA MET A 1 9.45 -5.97 -25.13
C MET A 1 8.80 -7.10 -24.33
N LYS A 2 8.56 -8.21 -25.01
CA LYS A 2 7.92 -9.39 -24.39
C LYS A 2 8.89 -10.07 -23.44
N ARG A 3 8.46 -10.37 -22.22
CA ARG A 3 9.28 -11.03 -21.21
C ARG A 3 8.46 -12.05 -20.42
N LEU A 4 8.97 -13.24 -20.26
CA LEU A 4 8.51 -14.23 -19.29
C LEU A 4 9.44 -14.14 -18.08
N ALA A 5 8.88 -14.01 -16.88
CA ALA A 5 9.60 -13.92 -15.64
C ALA A 5 9.15 -15.00 -14.66
N PHE A 6 10.11 -15.55 -13.93
CA PHE A 6 9.89 -16.42 -12.78
C PHE A 6 10.61 -15.81 -11.60
N SER A 7 9.95 -15.74 -10.46
CA SER A 7 10.55 -15.26 -9.24
C SER A 7 10.14 -16.11 -8.05
N TYR A 8 11.06 -16.23 -7.10
CA TYR A 8 10.80 -16.77 -5.77
C TYR A 8 11.21 -15.73 -4.76
N THR A 9 10.33 -15.47 -3.80
CA THR A 9 10.57 -14.55 -2.71
C THR A 9 10.28 -15.24 -1.39
N TYR A 10 11.22 -15.16 -0.47
CA TYR A 10 11.04 -15.53 0.93
C TYR A 10 11.03 -14.28 1.79
N GLN A 11 10.05 -14.18 2.68
CA GLN A 11 9.95 -13.10 3.64
C GLN A 11 9.69 -13.67 5.03
N TYR A 12 10.41 -13.13 6.00
CA TYR A 12 10.16 -13.32 7.42
C TYR A 12 9.68 -11.98 7.97
N ASN A 13 8.47 -11.96 8.49
CA ASN A 13 7.83 -10.74 8.92
C ASN A 13 7.41 -10.83 10.38
N ASP A 14 7.78 -9.81 11.15
CA ASP A 14 7.29 -9.56 12.50
C ASP A 14 6.46 -8.28 12.46
N LEU A 15 5.14 -8.42 12.56
CA LEU A 15 4.20 -7.34 12.36
C LEU A 15 3.40 -7.04 13.62
N ASN A 16 3.38 -5.77 13.98
CA ASN A 16 2.46 -5.25 14.97
C ASN A 16 1.22 -4.68 14.27
N LEU A 17 0.05 -5.21 14.60
CA LEU A 17 -1.23 -4.69 14.16
C LEU A 17 -1.80 -3.77 15.25
N TYR A 18 -2.41 -2.69 14.80
CA TYR A 18 -2.97 -1.67 15.66
C TYR A 18 -4.45 -1.48 15.36
N GLU A 19 -5.19 -0.95 16.30
CA GLU A 19 -6.55 -0.47 16.13
C GLU A 19 -6.65 0.89 16.83
N LYS A 20 -6.89 1.93 16.04
CA LYS A 20 -6.94 3.33 16.50
C LYS A 20 -5.70 3.74 17.33
N GLY A 21 -4.52 3.39 16.82
CA GLY A 21 -3.25 3.72 17.47
C GLY A 21 -2.83 2.79 18.61
N HIS A 22 -3.68 1.87 19.07
CA HIS A 22 -3.37 0.92 20.13
C HIS A 22 -2.94 -0.43 19.55
N ARG A 23 -1.79 -0.96 20.00
CA ARG A 23 -1.32 -2.28 19.56
C ARG A 23 -2.28 -3.37 20.04
N THR A 24 -2.85 -4.12 19.10
CA THR A 24 -3.77 -5.23 19.36
C THR A 24 -3.08 -6.57 19.29
N TYR A 25 -2.29 -6.80 18.23
CA TYR A 25 -1.61 -8.07 17.98
C TYR A 25 -0.17 -7.84 17.55
N ASN A 26 0.67 -8.81 17.83
CA ASN A 26 1.93 -9.02 17.12
C ASN A 26 1.88 -10.41 16.49
N THR A 27 2.25 -10.53 15.24
CA THR A 27 2.30 -11.81 14.54
C THR A 27 3.61 -11.94 13.79
N THR A 28 4.26 -13.09 14.00
CA THR A 28 5.44 -13.48 13.25
C THR A 28 5.05 -14.56 12.25
N TYR A 29 5.39 -14.36 10.99
CA TYR A 29 5.09 -15.33 9.94
C TYR A 29 6.16 -15.39 8.86
N GLN A 30 6.27 -16.56 8.26
CA GLN A 30 7.06 -16.82 7.07
C GLN A 30 6.14 -16.85 5.85
N GLN A 31 6.59 -16.22 4.78
CA GLN A 31 5.89 -16.22 3.50
C GLN A 31 6.82 -16.67 2.39
N HIS A 32 6.39 -17.67 1.64
CA HIS A 32 7.03 -18.13 0.42
C HIS A 32 6.14 -17.76 -0.77
N THR A 33 6.68 -17.05 -1.73
CA THR A 33 5.96 -16.61 -2.92
C THR A 33 6.70 -17.07 -4.17
N LEU A 34 6.01 -17.86 -5.01
CA LEU A 34 6.43 -18.22 -6.36
C LEU A 34 5.55 -17.47 -7.34
N GLU A 35 6.14 -16.68 -8.22
CA GLU A 35 5.40 -15.94 -9.23
C GLU A 35 5.92 -16.26 -10.63
N THR A 36 5.00 -16.49 -11.55
CA THR A 36 5.25 -16.60 -12.99
C THR A 36 4.43 -15.53 -13.69
N SER A 37 5.09 -14.69 -14.48
CA SER A 37 4.40 -13.61 -15.18
C SER A 37 4.89 -13.43 -16.61
N TYR A 38 3.96 -13.06 -17.48
CA TYR A 38 4.24 -12.55 -18.81
C TYR A 38 4.04 -11.04 -18.80
N SER A 39 5.08 -10.32 -19.22
CA SER A 39 5.08 -8.87 -19.30
C SER A 39 5.27 -8.43 -20.74
N ASP A 40 4.55 -7.40 -21.14
CA ASP A 40 4.85 -6.69 -22.39
C ASP A 40 4.70 -5.18 -22.19
N VAL A 41 5.34 -4.42 -23.07
CA VAL A 41 5.26 -2.96 -23.11
C VAL A 41 4.47 -2.57 -24.35
N TRP A 42 3.32 -1.96 -24.14
CA TRP A 42 2.49 -1.40 -25.20
C TRP A 42 2.59 0.13 -25.14
N LEU A 43 2.71 0.79 -26.28
CA LEU A 43 2.80 2.25 -26.36
C LEU A 43 3.92 2.86 -25.49
N LYS A 44 5.15 2.37 -25.65
CA LYS A 44 6.42 2.92 -25.12
C LYS A 44 6.52 3.00 -23.57
N ASP A 45 5.49 3.44 -22.86
CA ASP A 45 5.50 3.70 -21.42
C ASP A 45 4.40 2.93 -20.66
N PHE A 46 3.53 2.18 -21.36
CA PHE A 46 2.50 1.36 -20.78
C PHE A 46 2.95 -0.10 -20.69
N ARG A 47 3.11 -0.57 -19.48
CA ARG A 47 3.47 -1.96 -19.19
C ARG A 47 2.26 -2.69 -18.62
N TYR A 48 2.07 -3.94 -19.04
CA TYR A 48 1.16 -4.85 -18.36
C TYR A 48 1.86 -6.17 -18.02
N ASP A 49 1.42 -6.77 -16.93
CA ASP A 49 1.89 -8.06 -16.43
C ASP A 49 0.67 -8.94 -16.16
N ILE A 50 0.65 -10.16 -16.70
CA ILE A 50 -0.37 -11.18 -16.43
C ILE A 50 0.35 -12.39 -15.87
N GLY A 51 -0.15 -12.95 -14.78
CA GLY A 51 0.57 -14.05 -14.14
C GLY A 51 -0.22 -14.85 -13.15
N LEU A 52 0.51 -15.83 -12.62
CA LEU A 52 0.11 -16.75 -11.57
C LEU A 52 1.06 -16.58 -10.39
N GLN A 53 0.54 -16.65 -9.19
CA GLN A 53 1.30 -16.57 -7.97
C GLN A 53 0.84 -17.67 -7.02
N PHE A 54 1.78 -18.47 -6.53
CA PHE A 54 1.56 -19.38 -5.42
C PHE A 54 2.16 -18.78 -4.16
N GLU A 55 1.40 -18.71 -3.10
CA GLU A 55 1.84 -18.23 -1.80
C GLU A 55 1.57 -19.28 -0.72
N TYR A 56 2.57 -19.49 0.12
CA TYR A 56 2.46 -20.28 1.33
C TYR A 56 2.84 -19.40 2.53
N ILE A 57 1.93 -19.31 3.49
CA ILE A 57 2.07 -18.48 4.69
C ILE A 57 1.99 -19.37 5.90
N HIS A 58 3.03 -19.35 6.71
CA HIS A 58 3.12 -20.08 7.97
C HIS A 58 3.33 -19.09 9.11
N HIS A 59 2.37 -19.04 10.03
CA HIS A 59 2.47 -18.24 11.25
C HIS A 59 3.23 -19.03 12.32
N GLU A 60 4.25 -18.42 12.91
CA GLU A 60 5.05 -19.02 13.98
C GLU A 60 4.48 -18.66 15.35
N ASP A 61 4.32 -17.36 15.58
CA ASP A 61 3.86 -16.83 16.86
C ASP A 61 2.73 -15.82 16.67
N LEU A 62 1.84 -15.77 17.67
CA LEU A 62 0.83 -14.75 17.81
C LEU A 62 0.81 -14.27 19.26
N LEU A 63 1.31 -13.06 19.49
CA LEU A 63 1.22 -12.38 20.77
C LEU A 63 0.05 -11.39 20.74
N TYR A 64 -0.82 -11.45 21.72
CA TYR A 64 -2.01 -10.59 21.81
C TYR A 64 -2.17 -10.03 23.22
N ASN A 65 -2.90 -8.94 23.34
CA ASN A 65 -3.25 -8.38 24.62
C ASN A 65 -4.36 -9.23 25.26
N ILE A 66 -4.23 -9.54 26.55
CA ILE A 66 -5.12 -10.46 27.29
C ILE A 66 -6.60 -9.99 27.26
N ASP A 67 -6.82 -8.69 27.08
CA ASP A 67 -8.17 -8.09 27.05
C ASP A 67 -8.90 -8.25 25.70
N ILE A 68 -8.29 -8.89 24.71
CA ILE A 68 -8.89 -9.07 23.37
C ILE A 68 -9.45 -10.49 23.25
N PRO A 69 -10.70 -10.65 22.74
CA PRO A 69 -11.26 -11.97 22.51
C PRO A 69 -10.37 -12.81 21.60
N THR A 70 -10.24 -14.08 21.94
CA THR A 70 -9.38 -15.11 21.35
C THR A 70 -8.98 -14.84 19.91
N PRO A 71 -7.67 -14.68 19.61
CA PRO A 71 -7.21 -14.45 18.26
C PRO A 71 -7.59 -15.62 17.35
N PRO A 72 -7.85 -15.39 16.06
CA PRO A 72 -8.11 -16.47 15.12
C PRO A 72 -6.91 -17.43 15.10
N HIS A 73 -7.15 -18.74 15.19
CA HIS A 73 -6.11 -19.73 15.00
C HIS A 73 -5.49 -19.55 13.61
N LEU A 74 -4.27 -19.09 13.59
CA LEU A 74 -3.52 -18.83 12.36
C LEU A 74 -2.92 -20.13 11.84
N LYS A 75 -3.76 -20.96 11.21
CA LYS A 75 -3.28 -22.16 10.50
C LYS A 75 -2.46 -21.74 9.28
N PRO A 76 -1.49 -22.55 8.86
CA PRO A 76 -0.81 -22.34 7.59
C PRO A 76 -1.82 -22.17 6.47
N GLN A 77 -1.58 -21.22 5.59
CA GLN A 77 -2.46 -20.91 4.47
C GLN A 77 -1.66 -20.99 3.17
N HIS A 78 -2.29 -21.44 2.12
CA HIS A 78 -1.74 -21.38 0.77
C HIS A 78 -2.76 -20.77 -0.17
N PHE A 79 -2.26 -20.08 -1.20
CA PHE A 79 -3.06 -19.39 -2.20
C PHE A 79 -2.50 -19.61 -3.59
N PHE A 80 -3.39 -19.80 -4.54
CA PHE A 80 -3.12 -19.74 -5.96
C PHE A 80 -3.82 -18.52 -6.52
N ASN A 81 -3.05 -17.50 -6.84
CA ASN A 81 -3.55 -16.20 -7.25
C ASN A 81 -3.37 -16.03 -8.77
N TYR A 82 -4.38 -15.44 -9.40
CA TYR A 82 -4.32 -15.01 -10.80
C TYR A 82 -4.35 -13.50 -10.82
N PHE A 83 -3.43 -12.86 -11.53
CA PHE A 83 -3.37 -11.42 -11.54
C PHE A 83 -3.17 -10.83 -12.93
N ILE A 84 -3.67 -9.61 -13.09
CA ILE A 84 -3.28 -8.67 -14.12
C ILE A 84 -2.88 -7.37 -13.45
N ARG A 85 -1.74 -6.81 -13.85
CA ARG A 85 -1.21 -5.53 -13.36
C ARG A 85 -0.92 -4.65 -14.55
N MET A 86 -1.18 -3.36 -14.41
CA MET A 86 -0.92 -2.34 -15.42
C MET A 86 -0.15 -1.21 -14.76
N HIS A 87 0.85 -0.68 -15.45
CA HIS A 87 1.65 0.44 -15.01
C HIS A 87 1.95 1.37 -16.17
N TYR A 88 1.68 2.65 -15.99
CA TYR A 88 2.01 3.70 -16.93
C TYR A 88 2.60 4.90 -16.21
N SER A 89 3.82 5.29 -16.57
CA SER A 89 4.52 6.38 -15.90
C SER A 89 5.14 7.33 -16.91
N THR A 90 4.88 8.62 -16.70
CA THR A 90 5.47 9.73 -17.46
C THR A 90 6.28 10.67 -16.59
N LEU A 91 6.57 10.26 -15.34
CA LEU A 91 7.36 11.06 -14.41
C LEU A 91 8.77 11.33 -14.98
N ASP A 92 9.22 12.56 -14.89
CA ASP A 92 10.51 13.00 -15.43
C ASP A 92 11.71 12.53 -14.60
N LYS A 93 11.50 12.12 -13.35
CA LYS A 93 12.53 11.65 -12.41
C LYS A 93 11.95 10.63 -11.44
N GLY A 94 12.78 9.72 -10.95
CA GLY A 94 12.39 8.80 -9.89
C GLY A 94 12.15 9.50 -8.55
N TYR A 95 13.04 10.43 -8.17
CA TYR A 95 12.92 11.19 -6.92
C TYR A 95 12.65 12.65 -7.18
N TYR A 96 11.77 13.25 -6.38
CA TYR A 96 11.36 14.64 -6.51
C TYR A 96 11.00 15.03 -7.94
N PRO A 97 10.09 14.29 -8.59
CA PRO A 97 9.68 14.57 -9.96
C PRO A 97 9.11 15.98 -10.07
N SER A 98 9.28 16.62 -11.23
CA SER A 98 8.79 17.97 -11.47
C SER A 98 7.57 18.00 -12.39
N LYS A 99 7.31 16.95 -13.13
CA LYS A 99 6.16 16.82 -14.03
C LYS A 99 5.86 15.37 -14.34
N GLY A 100 4.65 15.14 -14.84
CA GLY A 100 4.19 13.84 -15.27
C GLY A 100 3.25 13.21 -14.25
N PHE A 101 2.92 11.95 -14.50
CA PHE A 101 2.11 11.15 -13.58
C PHE A 101 2.53 9.68 -13.63
N ASP A 102 2.18 8.96 -12.59
CA ASP A 102 2.28 7.52 -12.45
C ASP A 102 0.88 6.96 -12.22
N PHE A 103 0.52 5.94 -12.99
CA PHE A 103 -0.75 5.23 -12.88
C PHE A 103 -0.50 3.75 -12.78
N GLN A 104 -1.07 3.13 -11.77
CA GLN A 104 -1.04 1.69 -11.57
C GLN A 104 -2.45 1.17 -11.34
N ALA A 105 -2.76 0.03 -11.94
CA ALA A 105 -4.00 -0.68 -11.70
C ALA A 105 -3.75 -2.18 -11.67
N GLY A 106 -4.50 -2.90 -10.86
CA GLY A 106 -4.39 -4.34 -10.79
C GLY A 106 -5.67 -5.02 -10.35
N TYR A 107 -5.84 -6.23 -10.82
CA TYR A 107 -6.89 -7.14 -10.43
C TYR A 107 -6.29 -8.49 -10.08
N THR A 108 -6.64 -9.02 -8.92
CA THR A 108 -6.16 -10.33 -8.46
C THR A 108 -7.32 -11.17 -7.99
N ILE A 109 -7.38 -12.41 -8.43
CA ILE A 109 -8.31 -13.44 -7.97
C ILE A 109 -7.54 -14.36 -7.02
N TYR A 110 -8.08 -14.60 -5.83
CA TYR A 110 -7.47 -15.40 -4.77
C TYR A 110 -8.23 -16.71 -4.60
N THR A 111 -7.50 -17.81 -4.72
CA THR A 111 -8.04 -19.18 -4.55
C THR A 111 -7.13 -19.99 -3.61
N ASP A 112 -7.61 -21.09 -3.06
CA ASP A 112 -6.78 -22.04 -2.31
C ASP A 112 -6.55 -23.36 -3.05
N ASN A 113 -7.31 -23.62 -4.12
CA ASN A 113 -7.26 -24.84 -4.91
C ASN A 113 -7.34 -24.60 -6.42
N MET A 114 -6.87 -23.43 -6.90
CA MET A 114 -6.92 -22.96 -8.29
C MET A 114 -8.32 -22.60 -8.82
N ALA A 115 -9.40 -22.95 -8.14
CA ALA A 115 -10.78 -22.73 -8.61
C ALA A 115 -11.66 -22.05 -7.56
N GLN A 116 -11.48 -22.40 -6.30
CA GLN A 116 -12.32 -21.98 -5.18
C GLN A 116 -11.48 -21.35 -4.06
N TYR A 117 -12.15 -20.82 -3.07
CA TYR A 117 -11.57 -20.42 -1.80
C TYR A 117 -12.43 -20.93 -0.65
N LYS A 118 -11.86 -21.82 0.20
CA LYS A 118 -12.55 -22.50 1.32
C LYS A 118 -13.88 -23.15 0.89
N GLY A 119 -13.89 -23.81 -0.27
CA GLY A 119 -15.07 -24.47 -0.83
C GLY A 119 -16.16 -23.52 -1.38
N HIS A 120 -15.87 -22.24 -1.49
CA HIS A 120 -16.76 -21.20 -2.03
C HIS A 120 -16.14 -20.51 -3.25
N SER A 121 -16.89 -19.57 -3.84
CA SER A 121 -16.37 -18.71 -4.91
C SER A 121 -15.12 -17.96 -4.47
N PRO A 122 -14.13 -17.79 -5.35
CA PRO A 122 -12.94 -16.99 -5.07
C PRO A 122 -13.31 -15.59 -4.60
N PHE A 123 -12.45 -14.98 -3.80
CA PHE A 123 -12.52 -13.54 -3.60
C PHE A 123 -11.51 -12.84 -4.52
N SER A 124 -11.69 -11.55 -4.73
CA SER A 124 -10.81 -10.77 -5.59
C SER A 124 -10.50 -9.40 -5.00
N GLY A 125 -9.39 -8.84 -5.46
CA GLY A 125 -8.97 -7.49 -5.12
C GLY A 125 -8.73 -6.65 -6.37
N VAL A 126 -9.25 -5.44 -6.36
CA VAL A 126 -8.92 -4.38 -7.33
C VAL A 126 -8.08 -3.35 -6.60
N HIS A 127 -6.99 -2.91 -7.20
CA HIS A 127 -6.30 -1.72 -6.74
C HIS A 127 -6.10 -0.74 -7.87
N VAL A 128 -6.14 0.55 -7.55
CA VAL A 128 -5.85 1.65 -8.46
C VAL A 128 -5.05 2.69 -7.70
N SER A 129 -3.98 3.15 -8.32
CA SER A 129 -3.13 4.23 -7.80
C SER A 129 -2.86 5.22 -8.93
N TRP A 130 -3.04 6.50 -8.63
CA TRP A 130 -2.73 7.59 -9.54
C TRP A 130 -2.04 8.72 -8.78
N HIS A 131 -0.82 9.02 -9.16
CA HIS A 131 -0.02 10.09 -8.57
C HIS A 131 0.41 11.05 -9.68
N SER A 132 0.28 12.33 -9.49
CA SER A 132 0.65 13.33 -10.48
C SER A 132 1.47 14.46 -9.89
N VAL A 133 2.20 15.16 -10.75
CA VAL A 133 3.04 16.29 -10.35
C VAL A 133 2.88 17.46 -11.29
N TYR A 134 2.51 18.59 -10.73
CA TYR A 134 2.37 19.87 -11.43
C TYR A 134 3.30 20.89 -10.79
N SER A 135 4.34 21.30 -11.52
CA SER A 135 5.27 22.33 -11.05
C SER A 135 4.87 23.73 -11.51
N PHE A 136 4.94 24.66 -10.59
CA PHE A 136 4.74 26.07 -10.82
C PHE A 136 6.09 26.78 -10.66
N GLY A 137 6.67 27.19 -11.80
CA GLY A 137 8.04 27.70 -11.85
C GLY A 137 9.09 26.63 -11.47
N LYS A 138 10.22 27.07 -10.88
CA LYS A 138 11.36 26.19 -10.58
C LYS A 138 11.37 25.60 -9.16
N ARG A 139 10.47 26.06 -8.30
CA ARG A 139 10.59 25.78 -6.86
C ARG A 139 9.35 25.16 -6.21
N PHE A 140 8.18 25.36 -6.76
CA PHE A 140 6.93 24.93 -6.16
C PHE A 140 6.27 23.83 -7.00
N ALA A 141 5.72 22.81 -6.35
CA ALA A 141 4.98 21.73 -7.01
C ALA A 141 3.77 21.31 -6.17
N ILE A 142 2.69 20.95 -6.86
CA ILE A 142 1.48 20.35 -6.30
C ILE A 142 1.46 18.89 -6.77
N LEU A 143 1.27 17.99 -5.82
CA LEU A 143 1.28 16.54 -6.04
C LEU A 143 -0.04 15.95 -5.54
N PRO A 144 -1.10 15.94 -6.36
CA PRO A 144 -2.31 15.20 -6.06
C PRO A 144 -2.11 13.70 -6.27
N SER A 145 -2.74 12.88 -5.42
CA SER A 145 -2.80 11.44 -5.61
C SER A 145 -4.12 10.85 -5.18
N ILE A 146 -4.44 9.70 -5.77
CA ILE A 146 -5.59 8.85 -5.40
C ILE A 146 -5.08 7.42 -5.34
N ASP A 147 -5.35 6.76 -4.21
CA ASP A 147 -5.06 5.35 -4.00
C ASP A 147 -6.35 4.64 -3.57
N SER A 148 -6.65 3.49 -4.15
CA SER A 148 -7.84 2.72 -3.83
C SER A 148 -7.56 1.24 -3.84
N ARG A 149 -8.15 0.53 -2.89
CA ARG A 149 -8.18 -0.93 -2.89
C ARG A 149 -9.53 -1.45 -2.44
N ILE A 150 -10.13 -2.32 -3.27
CA ILE A 150 -11.47 -2.88 -3.09
C ILE A 150 -11.37 -4.39 -3.09
N LEU A 151 -11.90 -5.02 -2.05
CA LEU A 151 -11.99 -6.46 -1.91
C LEU A 151 -13.43 -6.92 -2.17
N ILE A 152 -13.58 -7.89 -3.07
CA ILE A 152 -14.87 -8.38 -3.55
C ILE A 152 -14.96 -9.87 -3.20
N GLY A 153 -16.04 -10.27 -2.54
CA GLY A 153 -16.29 -11.66 -2.19
C GLY A 153 -16.64 -11.89 -0.72
N ARG A 154 -16.73 -13.18 -0.36
CA ARG A 154 -17.04 -13.64 1.00
C ARG A 154 -15.83 -14.38 1.58
N GLY A 155 -15.72 -14.41 2.92
CA GLY A 155 -14.67 -15.17 3.60
C GLY A 155 -13.26 -14.70 3.31
N ILE A 156 -13.05 -13.42 2.96
CA ILE A 156 -11.75 -12.83 2.65
C ILE A 156 -10.77 -13.14 3.78
N SER A 157 -9.59 -13.62 3.42
CA SER A 157 -8.53 -13.84 4.40
C SER A 157 -8.09 -12.53 5.03
N ASN A 158 -7.91 -12.50 6.34
CA ASN A 158 -7.40 -11.34 7.06
C ASN A 158 -6.00 -10.91 6.55
N PHE A 159 -5.23 -11.87 6.04
CA PHE A 159 -3.92 -11.60 5.43
C PHE A 159 -4.01 -10.64 4.24
N TYR A 160 -5.09 -10.72 3.47
CA TYR A 160 -5.32 -9.82 2.32
C TYR A 160 -6.24 -8.64 2.65
N GLY A 161 -6.61 -8.45 3.91
CA GLY A 161 -7.40 -7.29 4.35
C GLY A 161 -6.77 -5.96 3.93
N ASN A 162 -7.59 -4.93 3.73
CA ASN A 162 -7.06 -3.59 3.50
C ASN A 162 -6.39 -3.09 4.77
N VAL A 163 -5.26 -2.41 4.60
CA VAL A 163 -4.51 -1.82 5.71
C VAL A 163 -4.00 -0.43 5.34
N LEU A 164 -4.05 0.48 6.30
CA LEU A 164 -3.39 1.78 6.26
C LEU A 164 -2.15 1.77 7.15
N GLY A 165 -1.16 2.57 6.80
CA GLY A 165 -0.05 2.86 7.69
C GLY A 165 1.25 3.18 6.99
N GLY A 166 2.14 3.81 7.75
CA GLY A 166 3.40 4.33 7.22
C GLY A 166 3.22 5.51 6.29
N ASP A 167 4.31 6.07 5.85
CA ASP A 167 4.36 7.19 4.91
C ASP A 167 4.82 6.75 3.50
N VAL A 168 5.13 5.48 3.32
CA VAL A 168 5.55 4.83 2.07
C VAL A 168 4.69 3.61 1.81
N SER A 169 4.28 3.41 0.56
CA SER A 169 3.54 2.22 0.12
C SER A 169 4.34 0.94 0.35
N ALA A 170 3.64 -0.13 0.69
CA ALA A 170 4.22 -1.47 0.84
C ALA A 170 5.39 -1.58 1.85
N ARG A 171 5.44 -0.71 2.86
CA ARG A 171 6.51 -0.71 3.86
C ARG A 171 6.54 -2.00 4.69
N TYR A 172 5.39 -2.50 5.10
CA TYR A 172 5.24 -3.71 5.92
C TYR A 172 4.52 -4.83 5.18
N LEU A 173 3.51 -4.48 4.38
CA LEU A 173 2.73 -5.41 3.56
C LEU A 173 2.58 -4.86 2.15
N LEU A 174 2.69 -5.73 1.14
CA LEU A 174 2.62 -5.34 -0.29
C LEU A 174 1.35 -4.54 -0.65
N HIS A 175 0.26 -4.77 0.05
CA HIS A 175 -1.03 -4.12 -0.18
C HIS A 175 -1.34 -2.99 0.80
N GLN A 176 -0.37 -2.57 1.62
CA GLN A 176 -0.48 -1.45 2.53
C GLN A 176 -0.50 -0.14 1.76
N LEU A 177 -1.46 0.73 2.09
CA LEU A 177 -1.54 2.08 1.58
C LEU A 177 -1.02 3.08 2.61
N PRO A 178 -0.19 4.05 2.20
CA PRO A 178 0.39 5.03 3.12
C PRO A 178 -0.66 6.05 3.57
N PHE A 179 -0.53 6.48 4.83
CA PHE A 179 -1.41 7.51 5.37
C PHE A 179 -0.69 8.33 6.45
N ALA A 180 -0.79 9.65 6.35
CA ALA A 180 -0.16 10.55 7.32
C ALA A 180 -0.72 10.35 8.73
N GLY A 181 0.16 10.27 9.73
CA GLY A 181 -0.21 10.09 11.14
C GLY A 181 -0.52 8.66 11.56
N ILE A 182 -0.64 7.71 10.63
CA ILE A 182 -0.77 6.29 10.93
C ILE A 182 0.60 5.62 10.74
N HIS A 183 1.24 5.20 11.83
CA HIS A 183 2.63 4.74 11.77
C HIS A 183 2.76 3.26 11.39
N HIS A 184 1.90 2.42 11.93
CA HIS A 184 1.93 0.98 11.76
C HIS A 184 0.78 0.49 10.89
N ILE A 185 0.44 -0.77 11.01
CA ILE A 185 -0.60 -1.43 10.25
C ILE A 185 -1.93 -1.31 10.99
N GLU A 186 -2.85 -0.54 10.41
CA GLU A 186 -4.23 -0.39 10.86
C GLU A 186 -5.17 -1.10 9.88
N PRO A 187 -5.85 -2.19 10.29
CA PRO A 187 -6.82 -2.88 9.44
C PRO A 187 -8.00 -1.98 9.06
N MET A 188 -8.40 -2.05 7.80
CA MET A 188 -9.50 -1.27 7.23
C MET A 188 -10.61 -2.19 6.68
N LYS A 189 -11.76 -1.58 6.36
CA LYS A 189 -12.89 -2.29 5.75
C LYS A 189 -12.57 -2.73 4.32
N LYS A 190 -13.47 -3.49 3.68
CA LYS A 190 -13.24 -4.11 2.37
C LYS A 190 -12.99 -3.12 1.23
N SER A 191 -13.50 -1.91 1.33
CA SER A 191 -13.30 -0.84 0.36
C SER A 191 -12.56 0.30 1.03
N LEU A 192 -11.46 0.73 0.41
CA LEU A 192 -10.59 1.79 0.88
C LEU A 192 -10.28 2.74 -0.27
N LEU A 193 -10.51 4.03 -0.07
CA LEU A 193 -10.19 5.10 -1.00
C LEU A 193 -9.45 6.19 -0.25
N ILE A 194 -8.32 6.63 -0.79
CA ILE A 194 -7.49 7.69 -0.22
C ILE A 194 -7.30 8.76 -1.29
N GLY A 195 -7.62 9.99 -0.97
CA GLY A 195 -7.23 11.17 -1.72
C GLY A 195 -6.15 11.94 -0.97
N SER A 196 -5.09 12.36 -1.66
CA SER A 196 -4.00 13.11 -1.05
C SER A 196 -3.61 14.33 -1.88
N LEU A 197 -3.21 15.39 -1.19
CA LEU A 197 -2.65 16.58 -1.81
C LEU A 197 -1.37 16.96 -1.07
N LYS A 198 -0.21 16.83 -1.74
CA LYS A 198 1.09 17.25 -1.21
C LYS A 198 1.55 18.54 -1.93
N LEU A 199 1.83 19.57 -1.17
CA LEU A 199 2.47 20.80 -1.61
C LEU A 199 3.95 20.67 -1.32
N ARG A 200 4.81 20.91 -2.30
CA ARG A 200 6.26 20.79 -2.14
C ARG A 200 6.96 22.06 -2.60
N GLN A 201 7.80 22.60 -1.74
CA GLN A 201 8.64 23.76 -2.02
C GLN A 201 10.11 23.35 -1.99
N ARG A 202 10.85 23.65 -3.07
CA ARG A 202 12.31 23.53 -3.08
C ARG A 202 12.92 24.79 -2.44
N LEU A 203 13.60 24.63 -1.31
CA LEU A 203 14.23 25.72 -0.56
C LEU A 203 15.57 26.11 -1.20
N ALA A 204 16.44 25.12 -1.46
CA ALA A 204 17.76 25.27 -2.05
C ALA A 204 18.05 24.07 -2.96
N ASN A 205 19.27 23.98 -3.52
CA ASN A 205 19.67 22.79 -4.25
C ASN A 205 19.57 21.56 -3.36
N LYS A 206 18.81 20.55 -3.83
CA LYS A 206 18.62 19.28 -3.14
C LYS A 206 17.77 19.32 -1.85
N HIS A 207 17.25 20.48 -1.40
CA HIS A 207 16.48 20.63 -0.16
C HIS A 207 15.02 20.97 -0.46
N TYR A 208 14.10 20.27 0.21
CA TYR A 208 12.66 20.38 -0.01
C TYR A 208 11.92 20.45 1.34
N ILE A 209 10.86 21.23 1.37
CA ILE A 209 9.85 21.17 2.42
C ILE A 209 8.51 20.78 1.80
N SER A 210 7.70 20.04 2.51
CA SER A 210 6.38 19.61 2.01
C SER A 210 5.33 19.66 3.10
N LEU A 211 4.12 19.99 2.68
CA LEU A 211 2.90 19.89 3.47
C LEU A 211 1.95 18.97 2.72
N ALA A 212 1.40 17.95 3.37
CA ALA A 212 0.45 17.05 2.77
C ALA A 212 -0.81 16.92 3.63
N GLY A 213 -1.95 16.78 2.97
CA GLY A 213 -3.23 16.39 3.57
C GLY A 213 -3.76 15.14 2.89
N ASN A 214 -4.32 14.22 3.69
CA ASN A 214 -4.92 12.98 3.25
C ASN A 214 -6.37 12.90 3.72
N ILE A 215 -7.24 12.37 2.87
CA ILE A 215 -8.61 11.96 3.22
C ILE A 215 -8.75 10.49 2.86
N GLY A 216 -8.98 9.65 3.85
CA GLY A 216 -9.31 8.24 3.67
C GLY A 216 -10.80 8.01 3.85
N ILE A 217 -11.39 7.12 3.07
CA ILE A 217 -12.77 6.68 3.23
C ILE A 217 -12.79 5.17 3.19
N THR A 218 -13.43 4.53 4.19
CA THR A 218 -13.49 3.08 4.27
C THR A 218 -14.92 2.59 4.53
N ASP A 219 -15.36 1.56 3.80
CA ASP A 219 -16.66 0.89 3.97
C ASP A 219 -16.59 -0.59 3.57
N ASN A 220 -17.53 -1.38 4.04
CA ASN A 220 -17.64 -2.78 3.64
C ASN A 220 -18.27 -2.98 2.25
N ARG A 221 -18.90 -1.96 1.68
CA ARG A 221 -19.55 -1.98 0.37
C ARG A 221 -19.07 -0.80 -0.47
N PHE A 222 -18.47 -1.09 -1.61
CA PHE A 222 -17.99 -0.04 -2.51
C PHE A 222 -19.09 0.94 -2.95
N GLN A 223 -20.31 0.45 -3.20
CA GLN A 223 -21.44 1.32 -3.60
C GLN A 223 -21.80 2.36 -2.53
N HIS A 224 -21.39 2.13 -1.28
CA HIS A 224 -21.65 3.03 -0.17
C HIS A 224 -20.41 3.79 0.30
N ILE A 225 -19.31 3.73 -0.45
CA ILE A 225 -18.02 4.27 -0.01
C ILE A 225 -18.12 5.73 0.45
N LEU A 226 -18.86 6.58 -0.27
CA LEU A 226 -19.05 7.98 0.09
C LEU A 226 -19.87 8.22 1.39
N LYS A 227 -20.51 7.16 1.93
CA LYS A 227 -21.20 7.17 3.23
C LYS A 227 -20.39 6.42 4.30
N GLY A 228 -19.19 5.99 3.97
CA GLY A 228 -18.30 5.26 4.84
C GLY A 228 -17.70 6.12 5.94
N GLU A 229 -16.77 5.53 6.66
CA GLU A 229 -15.99 6.20 7.70
C GLU A 229 -14.89 7.03 7.08
N TYR A 230 -14.81 8.31 7.46
CA TYR A 230 -13.80 9.24 7.00
C TYR A 230 -12.65 9.30 7.99
N ILE A 231 -11.44 9.38 7.46
CA ILE A 231 -10.19 9.49 8.19
C ILE A 231 -9.41 10.66 7.59
N TYR A 232 -8.87 11.54 8.43
CA TYR A 232 -8.10 12.69 7.99
C TYR A 232 -6.67 12.59 8.52
N GLY A 233 -5.72 12.99 7.69
CA GLY A 233 -4.30 13.03 8.06
C GLY A 233 -3.60 14.25 7.49
N PHE A 234 -2.60 14.75 8.24
CA PHE A 234 -1.75 15.85 7.83
C PHE A 234 -0.29 15.47 8.08
N ASN A 235 0.58 15.96 7.21
CA ASN A 235 2.00 15.68 7.29
C ASN A 235 2.81 16.94 6.92
N LEU A 236 3.81 17.26 7.74
CA LEU A 236 4.85 18.25 7.45
C LEU A 236 6.17 17.54 7.28
N GLY A 237 6.80 17.68 6.12
CA GLY A 237 8.02 16.95 5.78
C GLY A 237 9.16 17.84 5.34
N TYR A 238 10.37 17.34 5.58
CA TYR A 238 11.60 17.87 5.03
C TYR A 238 12.31 16.77 4.26
N GLY A 239 12.79 17.10 3.05
CA GLY A 239 13.48 16.18 2.16
C GLY A 239 14.83 16.71 1.72
N PHE A 240 15.81 15.84 1.65
CA PHE A 240 17.13 16.11 1.11
C PHE A 240 17.50 15.06 0.07
N ASN A 241 17.73 15.50 -1.16
CA ASN A 241 18.16 14.62 -2.25
C ASN A 241 19.69 14.46 -2.21
N SER A 242 20.19 13.53 -1.40
CA SER A 242 21.60 13.27 -1.25
C SER A 242 22.17 12.48 -2.45
N ASP A 243 23.49 12.38 -2.55
CA ASP A 243 24.17 11.57 -3.57
C ASP A 243 24.01 10.06 -3.32
N PHE A 244 23.59 9.67 -2.12
CA PHE A 244 23.27 8.28 -1.71
C PHE A 244 21.78 7.94 -1.82
N GLY A 245 20.95 8.86 -2.33
CA GLY A 245 19.51 8.75 -2.44
C GLY A 245 18.76 9.80 -1.62
N PRO A 246 17.43 9.80 -1.69
CA PRO A 246 16.61 10.73 -0.94
C PRO A 246 16.63 10.40 0.55
N LEU A 247 16.61 11.45 1.37
CA LEU A 247 16.44 11.39 2.80
C LEU A 247 15.22 12.24 3.12
N GLU A 248 14.21 11.62 3.71
CA GLU A 248 12.99 12.34 4.11
C GLU A 248 12.72 12.14 5.60
N THR A 249 12.38 13.22 6.27
CA THR A 249 11.83 13.17 7.63
C THR A 249 10.52 13.94 7.64
N SER A 250 9.53 13.43 8.35
CA SER A 250 8.24 14.08 8.44
C SER A 250 7.55 13.81 9.76
N ILE A 251 6.68 14.74 10.16
CA ILE A 251 5.77 14.60 11.29
C ILE A 251 4.36 14.58 10.74
N GLY A 252 3.60 13.53 11.05
CA GLY A 252 2.23 13.34 10.63
C GLY A 252 1.28 13.22 11.81
N TYR A 253 0.05 13.67 11.64
CA TYR A 253 -1.08 13.52 12.54
C TYR A 253 -2.25 12.90 11.81
N SER A 254 -3.01 12.05 12.48
CA SER A 254 -4.31 11.54 12.00
C SER A 254 -5.34 11.58 13.12
N ASP A 255 -6.57 11.95 12.76
CA ASP A 255 -7.73 11.87 13.66
C ASP A 255 -8.12 10.42 14.03
N TYR A 256 -7.69 9.45 13.23
CA TYR A 256 -7.95 8.03 13.48
C TYR A 256 -7.14 7.49 14.67
N THR A 257 -5.89 7.91 14.80
CA THR A 257 -5.00 7.50 15.89
C THR A 257 -4.92 8.54 17.01
N ASP A 258 -5.39 9.76 16.74
CA ASP A 258 -5.32 10.93 17.63
C ASP A 258 -3.91 11.17 18.19
N ASP A 259 -2.89 10.96 17.36
CA ASP A 259 -1.48 11.03 17.77
C ASP A 259 -0.58 11.58 16.67
N MET A 260 0.56 12.13 17.07
CA MET A 260 1.61 12.58 16.17
C MET A 260 2.67 11.51 15.98
N LYS A 261 3.06 11.26 14.73
CA LYS A 261 4.07 10.26 14.36
C LYS A 261 5.21 10.89 13.60
N LEU A 262 6.44 10.53 13.98
CA LEU A 262 7.67 10.89 13.28
C LEU A 262 8.05 9.77 12.32
N TYR A 263 8.35 10.14 11.07
CA TYR A 263 8.85 9.24 10.04
C TYR A 263 10.25 9.67 9.62
N VAL A 264 11.12 8.70 9.41
CA VAL A 264 12.45 8.91 8.85
C VAL A 264 12.70 7.85 7.78
N ASN A 265 12.91 8.30 6.54
CA ASN A 265 13.16 7.44 5.39
C ASN A 265 14.52 7.75 4.80
N LEU A 266 15.31 6.72 4.57
CA LEU A 266 16.65 6.77 4.00
C LEU A 266 16.71 5.90 2.75
N GLY A 267 17.19 6.47 1.64
CA GLY A 267 17.44 5.73 0.42
C GLY A 267 16.22 5.60 -0.48
N PHE A 268 16.18 4.49 -1.20
CA PHE A 268 15.19 4.23 -2.24
C PHE A 268 13.88 3.71 -1.63
N PHE A 269 12.80 4.45 -1.78
CA PHE A 269 11.45 4.08 -1.37
C PHE A 269 10.42 4.45 -2.44
#